data_72533290714fe47fbc9ca9a32c1c14ed
#
_entry.id   72533290714fe47fbc9ca9a32c1c14ed
#
_cell.length_a   1.000
_cell.length_b   1.000
_cell.length_c   1.000
_cell.angle_alpha   90.00
_cell.angle_beta   90.00
_cell.angle_gamma   90.00
#
_symmetry.space_group_name_H-M   'P 1'
#
loop_
_entity.id
_entity.type
_entity.pdbx_description
1 polymer ?
#
loop_
_entity_poly.entity_id
_entity_poly.type
_entity_poly.pdbx_seq_one_letter_code
_entity_poly.pdbx_strand_id
1 'polypeptide(L)'
;MTEKKSSQPSEATLFTYFNEVSIIAQLIIAQFERSLPDGLTNSQFSVLNWFSRVDSQASPGRLATAFQVTPGAMTNTLKKLKSKGLVKIEPDEFSDRKKKVSITSRGEKLHKKAVNATAPLIQEMAKNCPLENIQTQLAQLQKVREYLDQRRQS
;
A
#
# COMPACT_ATOMS: atom_id res chain seq x y z
N MET A 1 -19.90 21.01 31.98
CA MET A 1 -19.30 20.47 30.75
C MET A 1 -19.76 19.03 30.62
N THR A 2 -20.73 18.79 29.79
CA THR A 2 -21.25 17.43 29.52
C THR A 2 -20.34 16.76 28.51
N GLU A 3 -19.54 15.80 28.96
CA GLU A 3 -18.86 14.86 28.08
C GLU A 3 -19.91 14.20 27.19
N LYS A 4 -19.85 14.50 25.90
CA LYS A 4 -20.60 13.78 24.88
C LYS A 4 -20.05 12.33 24.88
N LYS A 5 -20.69 11.42 25.65
CA LYS A 5 -20.51 9.98 25.48
C LYS A 5 -20.69 9.68 24.00
N SER A 6 -19.62 9.41 23.27
CA SER A 6 -19.74 8.94 21.90
C SER A 6 -20.46 7.61 21.98
N SER A 7 -21.72 7.60 21.60
CA SER A 7 -22.49 6.35 21.48
C SER A 7 -21.76 5.45 20.49
N GLN A 8 -21.53 4.20 20.88
CA GLN A 8 -20.94 3.22 19.96
C GLN A 8 -21.82 3.16 18.70
N PRO A 9 -21.19 3.10 17.51
CA PRO A 9 -21.95 2.96 16.27
C PRO A 9 -22.72 1.64 16.26
N SER A 10 -23.90 1.62 15.64
CA SER A 10 -24.65 0.40 15.45
C SER A 10 -23.90 -0.57 14.52
N GLU A 11 -24.17 -1.86 14.62
CA GLU A 11 -23.61 -2.88 13.71
C GLU A 11 -23.88 -2.54 12.24
N ALA A 12 -25.10 -2.10 11.94
CA ALA A 12 -25.47 -1.68 10.58
C ALA A 12 -24.63 -0.49 10.09
N THR A 13 -24.36 0.48 10.94
CA THR A 13 -23.49 1.63 10.60
C THR A 13 -22.07 1.18 10.34
N LEU A 14 -21.53 0.27 11.16
CA LEU A 14 -20.19 -0.28 10.94
C LEU A 14 -20.10 -1.08 9.65
N PHE A 15 -21.10 -1.89 9.37
CA PHE A 15 -21.15 -2.65 8.11
C PHE A 15 -21.13 -1.72 6.89
N THR A 16 -21.96 -0.68 6.91
CA THR A 16 -21.99 0.33 5.84
C THR A 16 -20.65 1.04 5.71
N TYR A 17 -20.04 1.45 6.82
CA TYR A 17 -18.72 2.08 6.82
C TYR A 17 -17.65 1.22 6.14
N PHE A 18 -17.52 -0.06 6.53
CA PHE A 18 -16.54 -0.94 5.91
C PHE A 18 -16.83 -1.27 4.45
N ASN A 19 -18.11 -1.31 4.08
CA ASN A 19 -18.51 -1.46 2.68
C ASN A 19 -18.06 -0.25 1.83
N GLU A 20 -18.30 0.97 2.30
CA GLU A 20 -17.84 2.19 1.62
C GLU A 20 -16.31 2.24 1.52
N VAL A 21 -15.58 1.92 2.58
CA VAL A 21 -14.11 1.84 2.55
C VAL A 21 -13.63 0.85 1.49
N SER A 22 -14.28 -0.30 1.36
CA SER A 22 -13.95 -1.33 0.35
C SER A 22 -14.21 -0.85 -1.08
N ILE A 23 -15.32 -0.18 -1.31
CA ILE A 23 -15.67 0.37 -2.63
C ILE A 23 -14.68 1.48 -3.02
N ILE A 24 -14.40 2.40 -2.11
CA ILE A 24 -13.42 3.48 -2.33
C ILE A 24 -12.04 2.90 -2.66
N ALA A 25 -11.59 1.89 -1.90
CA ALA A 25 -10.31 1.24 -2.16
C ALA A 25 -10.23 0.62 -3.55
N GLN A 26 -11.29 -0.07 -4.00
CA GLN A 26 -11.34 -0.65 -5.34
C GLN A 26 -11.32 0.41 -6.44
N LEU A 27 -12.08 1.47 -6.27
CA LEU A 27 -12.17 2.55 -7.25
C LEU A 27 -10.85 3.31 -7.39
N ILE A 28 -10.19 3.65 -6.28
CA ILE A 28 -8.93 4.38 -6.31
C ILE A 28 -7.79 3.53 -6.87
N ILE A 29 -7.72 2.25 -6.51
CA ILE A 29 -6.72 1.32 -7.05
C ILE A 29 -6.86 1.21 -8.57
N ALA A 30 -8.08 1.03 -9.09
CA ALA A 30 -8.33 0.92 -10.52
C ALA A 30 -7.94 2.20 -11.29
N GLN A 31 -8.20 3.38 -10.74
CA GLN A 31 -7.80 4.64 -11.34
C GLN A 31 -6.28 4.83 -11.29
N PHE A 32 -5.67 4.46 -10.16
CA PHE A 32 -4.23 4.56 -9.97
C PHE A 32 -3.47 3.67 -10.95
N GLU A 33 -3.88 2.41 -11.10
CA GLU A 33 -3.24 1.48 -12.05
C GLU A 33 -3.30 1.96 -13.50
N ARG A 34 -4.40 2.59 -13.90
CA ARG A 34 -4.51 3.19 -15.24
C ARG A 34 -3.50 4.32 -15.48
N SER A 35 -3.07 4.99 -14.44
CA SER A 35 -2.09 6.08 -14.49
C SER A 35 -0.64 5.56 -14.43
N LEU A 36 -0.41 4.32 -14.01
CA LEU A 36 0.92 3.74 -13.87
C LEU A 36 1.55 3.43 -15.24
N PRO A 37 2.84 3.77 -15.44
CA PRO A 37 3.54 3.48 -16.68
C PRO A 37 3.98 2.01 -16.79
N ASP A 38 4.28 1.58 -18.00
CA ASP A 38 4.95 0.32 -18.31
C ASP A 38 4.26 -0.94 -17.75
N GLY A 39 2.93 -0.88 -17.64
CA GLY A 39 2.12 -2.00 -17.15
C GLY A 39 2.36 -2.36 -15.68
N LEU A 40 2.86 -1.43 -14.87
CA LEU A 40 2.93 -1.63 -13.42
C LEU A 40 1.54 -1.82 -12.83
N THR A 41 1.40 -2.82 -11.98
CA THR A 41 0.24 -2.97 -11.11
C THR A 41 0.41 -2.14 -9.84
N ASN A 42 -0.69 -1.89 -9.13
CA ASN A 42 -0.63 -1.22 -7.83
C ASN A 42 0.29 -1.97 -6.85
N SER A 43 0.22 -3.29 -6.81
CA SER A 43 1.09 -4.10 -5.94
C SER A 43 2.58 -3.94 -6.28
N GLN A 44 2.92 -3.92 -7.57
CA GLN A 44 4.30 -3.72 -8.02
C GLN A 44 4.80 -2.31 -7.70
N PHE A 45 3.99 -1.29 -7.97
CA PHE A 45 4.31 0.09 -7.62
C PHE A 45 4.52 0.26 -6.12
N SER A 46 3.63 -0.32 -5.30
CA SER A 46 3.71 -0.24 -3.84
C SER A 46 5.03 -0.80 -3.29
N VAL A 47 5.51 -1.92 -3.83
CA VAL A 47 6.81 -2.48 -3.44
C VAL A 47 7.97 -1.55 -3.83
N LEU A 48 7.97 -1.00 -5.04
CA LEU A 48 8.99 -0.03 -5.45
C LEU A 48 8.95 1.24 -4.58
N ASN A 49 7.76 1.73 -4.27
CA ASN A 49 7.57 2.88 -3.39
C ASN A 49 8.07 2.62 -1.97
N TRP A 50 7.85 1.41 -1.44
CA TRP A 50 8.36 1.01 -0.15
C TRP A 50 9.89 1.05 -0.09
N PHE A 51 10.58 0.50 -1.08
CA PHE A 51 12.04 0.57 -1.18
C PHE A 51 12.58 1.99 -1.26
N SER A 52 11.85 2.90 -1.88
CA SER A 52 12.26 4.30 -2.00
C SER A 52 12.03 5.10 -0.71
N ARG A 53 11.12 4.69 0.17
CA ARG A 53 10.67 5.50 1.31
C ARG A 53 10.98 4.90 2.68
N VAL A 54 11.08 3.59 2.78
CA VAL A 54 11.23 2.91 4.08
C VAL A 54 12.62 2.31 4.24
N ASP A 55 13.03 1.47 3.32
CA ASP A 55 14.32 0.77 3.40
C ASP A 55 14.72 0.32 1.99
N SER A 56 15.99 0.45 1.64
CA SER A 56 16.52 0.08 0.33
C SER A 56 16.55 -1.43 0.08
N GLN A 57 16.36 -2.23 1.11
CA GLN A 57 16.37 -3.69 1.02
C GLN A 57 15.50 -4.33 2.10
N ALA A 58 14.92 -5.48 1.79
CA ALA A 58 14.11 -6.24 2.73
C ALA A 58 14.05 -7.73 2.38
N SER A 59 13.67 -8.56 3.34
CA SER A 59 13.28 -9.94 3.05
C SER A 59 11.87 -10.00 2.46
N PRO A 60 11.54 -11.03 1.64
CA PRO A 60 10.18 -11.23 1.16
C PRO A 60 9.14 -11.33 2.28
N GLY A 61 9.49 -11.96 3.41
CA GLY A 61 8.62 -12.07 4.56
C GLY A 61 8.31 -10.72 5.21
N ARG A 62 9.30 -9.83 5.34
CA ARG A 62 9.10 -8.47 5.84
C ARG A 62 8.16 -7.67 4.94
N LEU A 63 8.32 -7.80 3.62
CA LEU A 63 7.44 -7.14 2.65
C LEU A 63 6.01 -7.70 2.73
N ALA A 64 5.83 -9.01 2.80
CA ALA A 64 4.53 -9.64 2.93
C ALA A 64 3.78 -9.12 4.17
N THR A 65 4.46 -9.02 5.32
CA THR A 65 3.91 -8.46 6.54
C THR A 65 3.57 -6.98 6.39
N ALA A 66 4.48 -6.17 5.82
CA ALA A 66 4.26 -4.74 5.62
C ALA A 66 3.05 -4.44 4.73
N PHE A 67 2.81 -5.27 3.72
CA PHE A 67 1.69 -5.12 2.78
C PHE A 67 0.44 -5.92 3.15
N GLN A 68 0.44 -6.62 4.27
CA GLN A 68 -0.71 -7.41 4.73
C GLN A 68 -1.18 -8.46 3.70
N VAL A 69 -0.23 -9.05 2.98
CA VAL A 69 -0.48 -10.08 1.98
C VAL A 69 0.11 -11.43 2.39
N THR A 70 -0.31 -12.51 1.74
CA THR A 70 0.29 -13.83 1.95
C THR A 70 1.73 -13.88 1.42
N PRO A 71 2.61 -14.72 1.99
CA PRO A 71 3.95 -14.93 1.44
C PRO A 71 3.94 -15.33 -0.05
N GLY A 72 2.99 -16.15 -0.48
CA GLY A 72 2.83 -16.54 -1.88
C GLY A 72 2.49 -15.37 -2.80
N ALA A 73 1.58 -14.49 -2.38
CA ALA A 73 1.21 -13.29 -3.14
C ALA A 73 2.41 -12.35 -3.28
N MET A 74 3.18 -12.12 -2.20
CA MET A 74 4.38 -11.30 -2.26
C MET A 74 5.45 -11.94 -3.16
N THR A 75 5.69 -13.22 -3.05
CA THR A 75 6.62 -13.95 -3.92
C THR A 75 6.27 -13.78 -5.39
N ASN A 76 4.99 -13.85 -5.75
CA ASN A 76 4.52 -13.64 -7.11
C ASN A 76 4.78 -12.19 -7.60
N THR A 77 4.50 -11.20 -6.77
CA THR A 77 4.80 -9.80 -7.08
C THR A 77 6.30 -9.58 -7.29
N LEU A 78 7.15 -10.14 -6.44
CA LEU A 78 8.60 -10.02 -6.53
C LEU A 78 9.17 -10.73 -7.77
N LYS A 79 8.65 -11.89 -8.15
CA LYS A 79 9.02 -12.57 -9.39
C LYS A 79 8.75 -11.71 -10.62
N LYS A 80 7.59 -11.05 -10.67
CA LYS A 80 7.24 -10.15 -11.77
C LYS A 80 8.13 -8.91 -11.80
N LEU A 81 8.44 -8.32 -10.65
CA LEU A 81 9.38 -7.20 -10.57
C LEU A 81 10.79 -7.61 -11.00
N LYS A 82 11.26 -8.79 -10.58
CA LYS A 82 12.56 -9.34 -10.98
C LYS A 82 12.61 -9.57 -12.50
N SER A 83 11.57 -10.15 -13.08
CA SER A 83 11.50 -10.40 -14.54
C SER A 83 11.57 -9.12 -15.37
N LYS A 84 11.10 -8.01 -14.83
CA LYS A 84 11.20 -6.67 -15.43
C LYS A 84 12.55 -5.97 -15.12
N GLY A 85 13.42 -6.58 -14.33
CA GLY A 85 14.71 -6.01 -13.93
C GLY A 85 14.60 -4.85 -12.93
N LEU A 86 13.49 -4.78 -12.18
CA LEU A 86 13.18 -3.68 -11.26
C LEU A 86 13.66 -3.95 -9.83
N VAL A 87 13.83 -5.20 -9.47
CA VAL A 87 14.42 -5.65 -8.20
C VAL A 87 15.44 -6.75 -8.43
N LYS A 88 16.39 -6.87 -7.50
CA LYS A 88 17.30 -8.01 -7.35
C LYS A 88 16.85 -8.86 -6.18
N ILE A 89 16.98 -10.17 -6.32
CA ILE A 89 16.74 -11.13 -5.24
C ILE A 89 18.01 -11.95 -5.09
N GLU A 90 18.64 -11.86 -3.95
CA GLU A 90 19.89 -12.51 -3.62
C GLU A 90 19.75 -13.31 -2.32
N PRO A 91 20.61 -14.34 -2.07
CA PRO A 91 20.72 -14.95 -0.76
C PRO A 91 21.10 -13.88 0.29
N ASP A 92 20.57 -14.01 1.49
CA ASP A 92 20.98 -13.14 2.61
C ASP A 92 22.39 -13.54 3.08
N GLU A 93 23.25 -12.58 3.35
CA GLU A 93 24.63 -12.80 3.81
C GLU A 93 24.69 -13.52 5.15
N PHE A 94 23.64 -13.40 5.97
CA PHE A 94 23.57 -13.96 7.33
C PHE A 94 22.74 -15.24 7.43
N SER A 95 22.10 -15.70 6.33
CA SER A 95 21.27 -16.90 6.33
C SER A 95 21.09 -17.48 4.94
N ASP A 96 21.55 -18.70 4.73
CA ASP A 96 21.37 -19.46 3.48
C ASP A 96 19.89 -19.73 3.12
N ARG A 97 19.00 -19.58 4.10
CA ARG A 97 17.56 -19.82 3.95
C ARG A 97 16.76 -18.55 3.69
N LYS A 98 17.34 -17.37 3.94
CA LYS A 98 16.69 -16.08 3.74
C LYS A 98 17.13 -15.46 2.43
N LYS A 99 16.21 -14.69 1.83
CA LYS A 99 16.49 -13.91 0.63
C LYS A 99 16.46 -12.43 0.97
N LYS A 100 17.29 -11.68 0.29
CA LYS A 100 17.34 -10.23 0.34
C LYS A 100 16.86 -9.68 -1.00
N VAL A 101 15.89 -8.80 -0.95
CA VAL A 101 15.37 -8.08 -2.11
C VAL A 101 15.82 -6.65 -2.03
N SER A 102 16.30 -6.10 -3.13
CA SER A 102 16.69 -4.69 -3.25
C SER A 102 16.19 -4.12 -4.58
N ILE A 103 15.91 -2.81 -4.59
CA ILE A 103 15.53 -2.10 -5.80
C ILE A 103 16.76 -1.91 -6.71
N THR A 104 16.59 -2.02 -8.02
CA THR A 104 17.64 -1.72 -9.00
C THR A 104 17.58 -0.25 -9.43
N SER A 105 18.63 0.24 -10.07
CA SER A 105 18.61 1.60 -10.68
C SER A 105 17.48 1.76 -11.69
N ARG A 106 17.13 0.69 -12.42
CA ARG A 106 15.98 0.70 -13.33
C ARG A 106 14.67 0.79 -12.54
N GLY A 107 14.56 0.09 -11.41
CA GLY A 107 13.42 0.16 -10.51
C GLY A 107 13.23 1.57 -9.93
N GLU A 108 14.30 2.22 -9.51
CA GLU A 108 14.25 3.60 -9.01
C GLU A 108 13.80 4.60 -10.08
N LYS A 109 14.31 4.47 -11.30
CA LYS A 109 13.90 5.32 -12.43
C LYS A 109 12.42 5.13 -12.76
N LEU A 110 11.94 3.88 -12.80
CA LEU A 110 10.54 3.60 -13.07
C LEU A 110 9.63 4.06 -11.93
N HIS A 111 10.07 3.93 -10.67
CA HIS A 111 9.35 4.49 -9.52
C HIS A 111 9.15 6.01 -9.66
N LYS A 112 10.20 6.76 -9.98
CA LYS A 112 10.10 8.22 -10.21
C LYS A 112 9.16 8.56 -11.37
N LYS A 113 9.24 7.81 -12.47
CA LYS A 113 8.34 7.96 -13.62
C LYS A 113 6.88 7.71 -13.20
N ALA A 114 6.63 6.68 -12.40
CA ALA A 114 5.30 6.34 -11.90
C ALA A 114 4.73 7.41 -10.95
N VAL A 115 5.54 7.93 -10.03
CA VAL A 115 5.13 9.04 -9.15
C VAL A 115 4.71 10.26 -9.98
N ASN A 116 5.49 10.63 -10.98
CA ASN A 116 5.16 11.75 -11.88
C ASN A 116 3.90 11.48 -12.70
N ALA A 117 3.70 10.26 -13.19
CA ALA A 117 2.54 9.87 -13.97
C ALA A 117 1.23 9.88 -13.17
N THR A 118 1.29 9.62 -11.86
CA THR A 118 0.13 9.61 -10.97
C THR A 118 -0.20 10.99 -10.38
N ALA A 119 0.73 11.93 -10.41
CA ALA A 119 0.55 13.26 -9.84
C ALA A 119 -0.68 14.02 -10.38
N PRO A 120 -0.99 14.02 -11.69
CA PRO A 120 -2.20 14.68 -12.21
C PRO A 120 -3.49 14.11 -11.62
N LEU A 121 -3.59 12.80 -11.40
CA LEU A 121 -4.75 12.16 -10.77
C LEU A 121 -4.94 12.66 -9.34
N ILE A 122 -3.87 12.73 -8.55
CA ILE A 122 -3.92 13.20 -7.18
C ILE A 122 -4.29 14.69 -7.13
N GLN A 123 -3.76 15.50 -8.05
CA GLN A 123 -4.08 16.92 -8.14
C GLN A 123 -5.55 17.16 -8.52
N GLU A 124 -6.08 16.37 -9.43
CA GLU A 124 -7.49 16.42 -9.84
C GLU A 124 -8.40 16.03 -8.66
N MET A 125 -8.07 14.97 -7.95
CA MET A 125 -8.79 14.55 -6.75
C MET A 125 -8.74 15.60 -5.64
N ALA A 126 -7.60 16.24 -5.44
CA ALA A 126 -7.46 17.31 -4.43
C ALA A 126 -8.39 18.51 -4.70
N LYS A 127 -8.73 18.74 -5.98
CA LYS A 127 -9.62 19.85 -6.38
C LYS A 127 -11.10 19.47 -6.32
N ASN A 128 -11.43 18.24 -6.68
CA ASN A 128 -12.81 17.85 -7.01
C ASN A 128 -13.42 16.82 -6.05
N CYS A 129 -12.59 16.08 -5.29
CA CYS A 129 -13.10 15.11 -4.34
C CYS A 129 -13.73 15.82 -3.13
N PRO A 130 -14.97 15.48 -2.75
CA PRO A 130 -15.69 16.15 -1.65
C PRO A 130 -15.18 15.67 -0.27
N LEU A 131 -13.92 15.93 0.00
CA LEU A 131 -13.25 15.56 1.25
C LEU A 131 -13.17 16.76 2.18
N GLU A 132 -14.06 16.79 3.16
CA GLU A 132 -13.97 17.72 4.27
C GLU A 132 -13.21 17.09 5.44
N ASN A 133 -12.48 17.91 6.19
CA ASN A 133 -11.76 17.46 7.40
C ASN A 133 -10.89 16.20 7.18
N ILE A 134 -10.22 16.12 6.05
CA ILE A 134 -9.44 14.95 5.63
C ILE A 134 -8.43 14.48 6.70
N GLN A 135 -7.82 15.39 7.43
CA GLN A 135 -6.87 15.05 8.49
C GLN A 135 -7.53 14.29 9.64
N THR A 136 -8.74 14.71 10.04
CA THR A 136 -9.52 14.01 11.06
C THR A 136 -9.96 12.63 10.59
N GLN A 137 -10.45 12.53 9.35
CA GLN A 137 -10.83 11.25 8.74
C GLN A 137 -9.62 10.30 8.63
N LEU A 138 -8.46 10.82 8.20
CA LEU A 138 -7.23 10.05 8.10
C LEU A 138 -6.79 9.48 9.46
N ALA A 139 -6.82 10.29 10.51
CA ALA A 139 -6.48 9.85 11.86
C ALA A 139 -7.43 8.75 12.36
N GLN A 140 -8.72 8.82 12.05
CA GLN A 140 -9.69 7.77 12.40
C GLN A 140 -9.47 6.49 11.59
N LEU A 141 -9.23 6.58 10.29
CA LEU A 141 -8.90 5.43 9.45
C LEU A 141 -7.63 4.72 9.91
N GLN A 142 -6.61 5.47 10.32
CA GLN A 142 -5.37 4.91 10.86
C GLN A 142 -5.62 4.09 12.12
N LYS A 143 -6.43 4.58 13.05
CA LYS A 143 -6.83 3.83 14.27
C LYS A 143 -7.58 2.54 13.94
N VAL A 144 -8.49 2.58 12.97
CA VAL A 144 -9.21 1.39 12.50
C VAL A 144 -8.24 0.38 11.89
N ARG A 145 -7.32 0.83 11.06
CA ARG A 145 -6.28 -0.02 10.46
C ARG A 145 -5.41 -0.69 11.52
N GLU A 146 -4.94 0.07 12.51
CA GLU A 146 -4.12 -0.46 13.62
C GLU A 146 -4.85 -1.50 14.43
N TYR A 147 -6.12 -1.27 14.74
CA TYR A 147 -6.96 -2.24 15.43
C TYR A 147 -7.11 -3.55 14.65
N LEU A 148 -7.38 -3.47 13.35
CA LEU A 148 -7.53 -4.65 12.51
C LEU A 148 -6.19 -5.40 12.32
N ASP A 149 -5.07 -4.68 12.24
CA ASP A 149 -3.74 -5.26 12.13
C ASP A 149 -3.36 -6.06 13.39
N GLN A 150 -3.65 -5.54 14.56
CA GLN A 150 -3.43 -6.26 15.82
C GLN A 150 -4.25 -7.58 15.89
N ARG A 151 -5.49 -7.57 15.42
CA ARG A 151 -6.33 -8.78 15.37
C ARG A 151 -5.83 -9.86 14.43
N ARG A 152 -5.08 -9.49 13.40
CA ARG A 152 -4.48 -10.43 12.46
C ARG A 152 -3.32 -11.21 13.08
N GLN A 153 -2.65 -10.63 14.06
CA GLN A 153 -1.50 -11.24 14.74
C GLN A 153 -1.91 -12.14 15.91
N SER A 154 -3.18 -12.10 16.30
CA SER A 154 -3.78 -12.95 17.34
C SER A 154 -4.34 -14.23 16.76
#